data_fb29a479f3621c64d0187cbd0942ef6a
#
_entry.id   fb29a479f3621c64d0187cbd0942ef6a
#
_cell.length_a   1.000
_cell.length_b   1.000
_cell.length_c   1.000
_cell.angle_alpha   90.00
_cell.angle_beta   90.00
_cell.angle_gamma   90.00
#
_symmetry.space_group_name_H-M   'P 1'
#
loop_
_entity.id
_entity.type
_entity.pdbx_description
1 polymer ?
#
loop_
_entity_poly.entity_id
_entity_poly.type
_entity_poly.pdbx_seq_one_letter_code
_entity_poly.pdbx_strand_id
1 'polypeptide(L)'
;MKTNKNTSNSQNADAKFFGIPVKCSKTDRPTYEKLIVNLFLHPQITSEHVKRYMDQLNRGIMPMERLFRLTANGADGLFLNQSLGADLSEIMHDKIQDWTDAFGELSASDWSYLEKNYNLNRQLLVGEGNKTPQVDFHSPKELAMCVKEYVVGQDKAIDMLSVPFFQQYESKRRGQPCLIKTPVLLIGPTGSGKSAIFQQFGRFCKCIVVPINSSEISGTQWKGTHMTDVILRTIKDKYGPKFKNIVNRDNVIDEYICVLFDEVDKIPHHDQKIASSSGTDFNTDIMCDLMRLLNSGEYLFLDDGFNQDGSPKGYKIPVDNMLVVFAGAFSGIQEVVMKRLHLNKSIGFSQASASATGIDALLNQVTSEDLIEWGFMPELIGRIGNICALNSLTPDLIYAIMTNAKDNVLQSHIDYCHQYNIDLHFTSEALHLIADAAYKSGLGFRNVKTLLSKCLNPIYYEFRDEPAKTAMQTVNIDQDFIAKQLNLLTK
;
A
#
# COMPACT_ATOMS: atom_id res chain seq x y z
N MET A 1 -46.29 25.85 59.64
CA MET A 1 -46.30 25.72 58.18
C MET A 1 -45.04 24.99 57.76
N LYS A 2 -45.16 23.71 57.31
CA LYS A 2 -44.07 22.85 56.94
C LYS A 2 -43.80 23.03 55.44
N THR A 3 -42.62 23.44 55.10
CA THR A 3 -42.15 23.44 53.69
C THR A 3 -41.50 22.11 53.35
N ASN A 4 -42.18 21.34 52.53
CA ASN A 4 -41.70 20.12 51.95
C ASN A 4 -40.56 20.42 50.96
N LYS A 5 -39.35 19.92 51.23
CA LYS A 5 -38.29 19.73 50.23
C LYS A 5 -38.49 18.34 49.64
N ASN A 6 -39.12 18.28 48.48
CA ASN A 6 -39.06 17.11 47.62
C ASN A 6 -37.69 17.05 46.94
N THR A 7 -36.78 16.25 47.45
CA THR A 7 -35.60 15.78 46.73
C THR A 7 -36.07 14.63 45.85
N SER A 8 -36.21 14.91 44.57
CA SER A 8 -36.37 13.85 43.57
C SER A 8 -35.01 13.13 43.35
N ASN A 9 -34.82 12.08 44.14
CA ASN A 9 -33.85 11.04 43.84
C ASN A 9 -34.32 10.27 42.60
N SER A 10 -33.95 10.70 41.41
CA SER A 10 -34.06 9.85 40.22
C SER A 10 -32.94 8.81 40.28
N GLN A 11 -33.36 7.58 40.55
CA GLN A 11 -32.56 6.38 40.45
C GLN A 11 -31.83 6.34 39.12
N ASN A 12 -30.51 6.63 39.12
CA ASN A 12 -29.62 6.22 38.04
C ASN A 12 -29.46 4.69 38.23
N ALA A 13 -30.17 3.91 37.44
CA ALA A 13 -29.84 2.53 37.23
C ALA A 13 -28.39 2.47 36.74
N ASP A 14 -27.56 1.66 37.37
CA ASP A 14 -26.14 1.44 36.96
C ASP A 14 -26.09 0.81 35.56
N ALA A 15 -26.25 1.65 34.55
CA ALA A 15 -26.10 1.21 33.17
C ALA A 15 -24.63 0.87 32.95
N LYS A 16 -24.36 -0.37 32.60
CA LYS A 16 -23.01 -0.79 32.16
C LYS A 16 -22.86 -0.55 30.69
N PHE A 17 -21.66 -0.16 30.28
CA PHE A 17 -21.25 -0.04 28.89
C PHE A 17 -19.91 -0.79 28.72
N PHE A 18 -19.85 -1.76 27.83
CA PHE A 18 -18.74 -2.71 27.73
C PHE A 18 -18.40 -3.39 29.08
N GLY A 19 -19.42 -3.74 29.88
CA GLY A 19 -19.27 -4.31 31.20
C GLY A 19 -18.81 -3.34 32.29
N ILE A 20 -18.41 -2.12 31.96
CA ILE A 20 -17.93 -1.08 32.89
C ILE A 20 -19.09 -0.21 33.37
N PRO A 21 -19.27 -0.01 34.69
CA PRO A 21 -20.30 0.87 35.22
C PRO A 21 -20.08 2.32 34.79
N VAL A 22 -21.07 2.94 34.16
CA VAL A 22 -21.02 4.34 33.71
C VAL A 22 -21.51 5.25 34.82
N LYS A 23 -20.58 5.92 35.51
CA LYS A 23 -20.86 6.87 36.60
C LYS A 23 -20.59 8.30 36.12
N CYS A 24 -21.42 8.81 35.24
CA CYS A 24 -21.26 10.19 34.73
C CYS A 24 -22.64 10.86 34.52
N SER A 25 -22.63 12.18 34.30
CA SER A 25 -23.83 12.93 33.96
C SER A 25 -24.35 12.52 32.58
N LYS A 26 -25.62 12.78 32.26
CA LYS A 26 -26.20 12.48 30.95
C LYS A 26 -25.49 13.24 29.82
N THR A 27 -24.93 14.41 30.09
CA THR A 27 -24.18 15.24 29.14
C THR A 27 -22.79 14.67 28.86
N ASP A 28 -22.15 14.04 29.81
CA ASP A 28 -20.79 13.52 29.68
C ASP A 28 -20.76 12.05 29.19
N ARG A 29 -21.92 11.40 29.17
CA ARG A 29 -22.06 9.99 28.82
C ARG A 29 -21.49 9.65 27.44
N PRO A 30 -21.76 10.38 26.34
CA PRO A 30 -21.20 10.05 25.03
C PRO A 30 -19.66 10.12 25.01
N THR A 31 -19.08 11.06 25.75
CA THR A 31 -17.64 11.21 25.88
C THR A 31 -17.02 10.04 26.66
N TYR A 32 -17.70 9.61 27.71
CA TYR A 32 -17.28 8.47 28.54
C TYR A 32 -17.37 7.15 27.76
N GLU A 33 -18.44 6.94 27.01
CA GLU A 33 -18.61 5.78 26.13
C GLU A 33 -17.53 5.73 25.05
N LYS A 34 -17.21 6.85 24.41
CA LYS A 34 -16.12 6.96 23.44
C LYS A 34 -14.75 6.64 24.06
N LEU A 35 -14.50 7.05 25.31
CA LEU A 35 -13.28 6.71 26.04
C LEU A 35 -13.17 5.20 26.28
N ILE A 36 -14.24 4.55 26.74
CA ILE A 36 -14.26 3.10 26.96
C ILE A 36 -13.96 2.34 25.66
N VAL A 37 -14.56 2.77 24.56
CA VAL A 37 -14.28 2.17 23.22
C VAL A 37 -12.84 2.35 22.80
N ASN A 38 -12.27 3.53 22.99
CA ASN A 38 -10.85 3.78 22.68
C ASN A 38 -9.92 2.90 23.54
N LEU A 39 -10.23 2.72 24.82
CA LEU A 39 -9.49 1.82 25.71
C LEU A 39 -9.61 0.36 25.27
N PHE A 40 -10.82 -0.05 24.88
CA PHE A 40 -11.08 -1.39 24.36
C PHE A 40 -10.33 -1.65 23.05
N LEU A 41 -10.35 -0.71 22.10
CA LEU A 41 -9.73 -0.85 20.80
C LEU A 41 -8.20 -0.68 20.81
N HIS A 42 -7.61 -0.15 21.87
CA HIS A 42 -6.16 0.10 21.92
C HIS A 42 -5.36 -1.21 22.01
N PRO A 43 -4.44 -1.51 21.05
CA PRO A 43 -3.78 -2.82 20.97
C PRO A 43 -2.90 -3.17 22.16
N GLN A 44 -2.32 -2.17 22.83
CA GLN A 44 -1.39 -2.36 23.95
C GLN A 44 -2.03 -2.19 25.34
N ILE A 45 -3.31 -1.85 25.41
CA ILE A 45 -4.03 -1.67 26.69
C ILE A 45 -4.76 -2.96 27.03
N THR A 46 -4.36 -3.62 28.11
CA THR A 46 -5.03 -4.80 28.66
C THR A 46 -6.18 -4.42 29.59
N SER A 47 -7.04 -5.36 29.93
CA SER A 47 -8.13 -5.18 30.90
C SER A 47 -7.63 -4.68 32.27
N GLU A 48 -6.44 -5.10 32.69
CA GLU A 48 -5.82 -4.65 33.93
C GLU A 48 -5.44 -3.17 33.88
N HIS A 49 -4.89 -2.70 32.75
CA HIS A 49 -4.66 -1.27 32.50
C HIS A 49 -5.95 -0.48 32.58
N VAL A 50 -7.03 -0.98 31.99
CA VAL A 50 -8.35 -0.34 32.02
C VAL A 50 -8.87 -0.21 33.44
N LYS A 51 -8.81 -1.29 34.24
CA LYS A 51 -9.21 -1.25 35.66
C LYS A 51 -8.48 -0.13 36.41
N ARG A 52 -7.18 -0.04 36.24
CA ARG A 52 -6.33 0.98 36.87
C ARG A 52 -6.68 2.40 36.37
N TYR A 53 -6.90 2.60 35.10
CA TYR A 53 -7.27 3.90 34.54
C TYR A 53 -8.64 4.36 34.98
N MET A 54 -9.61 3.45 35.04
CA MET A 54 -10.95 3.73 35.51
C MET A 54 -10.98 4.07 37.00
N ASP A 55 -10.17 3.39 37.82
CA ASP A 55 -9.99 3.73 39.23
C ASP A 55 -9.38 5.12 39.43
N GLN A 56 -8.34 5.47 38.68
CA GLN A 56 -7.69 6.78 38.72
C GLN A 56 -8.66 7.89 38.25
N LEU A 57 -9.46 7.64 37.20
CA LEU A 57 -10.49 8.57 36.73
C LEU A 57 -11.58 8.80 37.80
N ASN A 58 -12.08 7.74 38.39
CA ASN A 58 -13.10 7.80 39.42
C ASN A 58 -12.66 8.49 40.72
N ARG A 59 -11.36 8.44 41.02
CA ARG A 59 -10.74 9.16 42.16
C ARG A 59 -10.33 10.60 41.82
N GLY A 60 -10.53 11.04 40.57
CA GLY A 60 -10.12 12.38 40.14
C GLY A 60 -8.59 12.58 40.03
N ILE A 61 -7.79 11.49 40.08
CA ILE A 61 -6.33 11.53 39.97
C ILE A 61 -5.91 11.76 38.53
N MET A 62 -6.65 11.24 37.56
CA MET A 62 -6.39 11.40 36.13
C MET A 62 -7.58 12.07 35.46
N PRO A 63 -7.40 13.25 34.80
CA PRO A 63 -8.45 13.90 34.03
C PRO A 63 -8.81 13.06 32.79
N MET A 64 -10.10 13.02 32.44
CA MET A 64 -10.61 12.28 31.28
C MET A 64 -9.90 12.71 29.96
N GLU A 65 -9.64 13.98 29.79
CA GLU A 65 -8.92 14.53 28.62
C GLU A 65 -7.52 13.94 28.45
N ARG A 66 -6.80 13.73 29.55
CA ARG A 66 -5.47 13.12 29.51
C ARG A 66 -5.53 11.67 29.08
N LEU A 67 -6.54 10.94 29.57
CA LEU A 67 -6.74 9.56 29.19
C LEU A 67 -7.18 9.44 27.73
N PHE A 68 -7.99 10.38 27.25
CA PHE A 68 -8.35 10.48 25.84
C PHE A 68 -7.11 10.68 24.93
N ARG A 69 -6.20 11.57 25.30
CA ARG A 69 -4.96 11.79 24.53
C ARG A 69 -4.05 10.56 24.51
N LEU A 70 -3.99 9.81 25.59
CA LEU A 70 -3.19 8.59 25.67
C LEU A 70 -3.77 7.45 24.80
N THR A 71 -5.06 7.47 24.54
CA THR A 71 -5.77 6.39 23.82
C THR A 71 -6.15 6.76 22.38
N ALA A 72 -6.11 8.04 22.02
CA ALA A 72 -6.55 8.53 20.70
C ALA A 72 -5.78 7.90 19.52
N ASN A 73 -4.47 7.66 19.69
CA ASN A 73 -3.64 7.12 18.62
C ASN A 73 -3.63 5.58 18.56
N GLY A 74 -4.22 4.92 19.54
CA GLY A 74 -4.18 3.45 19.63
C GLY A 74 -5.22 2.77 18.75
N ALA A 75 -6.39 3.37 18.62
CA ALA A 75 -7.46 2.87 17.75
C ALA A 75 -7.03 2.91 16.27
N ASP A 76 -6.36 3.96 15.86
CA ASP A 76 -5.86 4.12 14.48
C ASP A 76 -4.81 3.07 14.13
N GLY A 77 -3.93 2.70 15.07
CA GLY A 77 -2.93 1.64 14.88
C GLY A 77 -3.52 0.25 14.70
N LEU A 78 -4.66 -0.05 15.34
CA LEU A 78 -5.36 -1.33 15.17
C LEU A 78 -5.97 -1.48 13.78
N PHE A 79 -6.45 -0.38 13.20
CA PHE A 79 -7.10 -0.38 11.88
C PHE A 79 -6.12 -0.28 10.72
N LEU A 80 -4.97 0.37 10.90
CA LEU A 80 -3.96 0.57 9.84
C LEU A 80 -3.17 -0.70 9.50
N ASN A 81 -3.04 -1.65 10.43
CA ASN A 81 -2.19 -2.83 10.28
C ASN A 81 -2.94 -4.12 9.94
N GLN A 82 -4.25 -4.07 9.67
CA GLN A 82 -5.02 -5.29 9.47
C GLN A 82 -5.64 -5.41 8.10
N SER A 83 -5.59 -6.64 7.56
CA SER A 83 -6.13 -6.98 6.25
C SER A 83 -7.61 -6.62 6.13
N LEU A 84 -7.94 -5.85 5.12
CA LEU A 84 -9.29 -5.51 4.69
C LEU A 84 -10.10 -6.79 4.43
N GLY A 85 -11.05 -7.11 5.31
CA GLY A 85 -11.95 -8.26 5.12
C GLY A 85 -12.10 -9.20 6.31
N ALA A 86 -11.25 -9.07 7.34
CA ALA A 86 -11.39 -9.88 8.55
C ALA A 86 -12.58 -9.46 9.40
N ASP A 87 -13.26 -10.42 10.01
CA ASP A 87 -14.32 -10.16 10.98
C ASP A 87 -13.74 -9.53 12.24
N LEU A 88 -14.43 -8.55 12.82
CA LEU A 88 -13.99 -7.85 14.02
C LEU A 88 -13.77 -8.82 15.19
N SER A 89 -14.61 -9.83 15.31
CA SER A 89 -14.52 -10.87 16.35
C SER A 89 -13.25 -11.72 16.25
N GLU A 90 -12.78 -12.01 15.03
CA GLU A 90 -11.55 -12.77 14.83
C GLU A 90 -10.29 -11.92 15.10
N ILE A 91 -10.32 -10.65 14.68
CA ILE A 91 -9.21 -9.72 14.87
C ILE A 91 -8.95 -9.47 16.37
N MET A 92 -9.99 -9.46 17.15
CA MET A 92 -9.96 -9.08 18.55
C MET A 92 -10.16 -10.26 19.51
N HIS A 93 -10.03 -11.50 19.03
CA HIS A 93 -10.36 -12.68 19.84
C HIS A 93 -9.67 -12.67 21.20
N ASP A 94 -8.37 -12.53 21.26
CA ASP A 94 -7.60 -12.50 22.52
C ASP A 94 -7.97 -11.30 23.39
N LYS A 95 -8.27 -10.16 22.77
CA LYS A 95 -8.68 -8.95 23.45
C LYS A 95 -10.08 -9.06 24.03
N ILE A 96 -11.01 -9.66 23.29
CA ILE A 96 -12.38 -9.94 23.74
C ILE A 96 -12.33 -10.91 24.91
N GLN A 97 -11.49 -11.93 24.86
CA GLN A 97 -11.32 -12.89 25.94
C GLN A 97 -10.79 -12.22 27.20
N ASP A 98 -9.67 -11.45 27.11
CA ASP A 98 -9.12 -10.67 28.23
C ASP A 98 -10.16 -9.71 28.83
N TRP A 99 -10.97 -9.08 27.99
CA TRP A 99 -12.01 -8.15 28.43
C TRP A 99 -13.18 -8.87 29.08
N THR A 100 -13.65 -9.99 28.51
CA THR A 100 -14.75 -10.80 29.02
C THR A 100 -14.42 -11.38 30.39
N ASP A 101 -13.19 -11.85 30.57
CA ASP A 101 -12.70 -12.37 31.85
C ASP A 101 -12.66 -11.28 32.94
N ALA A 102 -12.45 -10.04 32.56
CA ALA A 102 -12.28 -8.92 33.48
C ALA A 102 -13.58 -8.17 33.79
N PHE A 103 -14.48 -8.01 32.83
CA PHE A 103 -15.66 -7.14 32.87
C PHE A 103 -16.97 -7.84 32.52
N GLY A 104 -16.93 -9.12 32.10
CA GLY A 104 -18.07 -9.89 31.65
C GLY A 104 -18.33 -9.78 30.15
N GLU A 105 -19.25 -10.60 29.66
CA GLU A 105 -19.61 -10.66 28.24
C GLU A 105 -20.14 -9.32 27.73
N LEU A 106 -19.76 -8.99 26.48
CA LEU A 106 -20.28 -7.84 25.77
C LEU A 106 -21.74 -8.05 25.41
N SER A 107 -22.57 -7.06 25.70
CA SER A 107 -23.99 -7.10 25.35
C SER A 107 -24.21 -6.97 23.84
N ALA A 108 -25.37 -7.37 23.34
CA ALA A 108 -25.73 -7.19 21.92
C ALA A 108 -25.67 -5.70 21.49
N SER A 109 -25.96 -4.77 22.42
CA SER A 109 -25.83 -3.33 22.15
C SER A 109 -24.36 -2.88 22.07
N ASP A 110 -23.46 -3.47 22.87
CA ASP A 110 -22.01 -3.17 22.81
C ASP A 110 -21.43 -3.67 21.49
N TRP A 111 -21.81 -4.86 21.05
CA TRP A 111 -21.44 -5.40 19.74
C TRP A 111 -21.94 -4.53 18.60
N SER A 112 -23.20 -4.16 18.60
CA SER A 112 -23.75 -3.26 17.56
C SER A 112 -23.05 -1.90 17.54
N TYR A 113 -22.65 -1.39 18.70
CA TYR A 113 -21.89 -0.15 18.80
C TYR A 113 -20.47 -0.31 18.24
N LEU A 114 -19.78 -1.41 18.54
CA LEU A 114 -18.46 -1.73 17.99
C LEU A 114 -18.51 -1.86 16.48
N GLU A 115 -19.43 -2.66 15.97
CA GLU A 115 -19.60 -2.86 14.52
C GLU A 115 -19.88 -1.55 13.77
N LYS A 116 -20.77 -0.73 14.34
CA LYS A 116 -21.09 0.58 13.77
C LYS A 116 -19.87 1.50 13.74
N ASN A 117 -19.13 1.58 14.84
CA ASN A 117 -17.95 2.45 14.92
C ASN A 117 -16.76 1.86 14.17
N TYR A 118 -16.60 0.55 14.14
CA TYR A 118 -15.64 -0.15 13.32
C TYR A 118 -15.90 0.12 11.83
N ASN A 119 -17.13 -0.08 11.38
CA ASN A 119 -17.51 0.17 9.99
C ASN A 119 -17.43 1.65 9.61
N LEU A 120 -17.75 2.56 10.53
CA LEU A 120 -17.60 4.01 10.33
C LEU A 120 -16.12 4.40 10.23
N ASN A 121 -15.28 3.96 11.17
CA ASN A 121 -13.85 4.23 11.15
C ASN A 121 -13.17 3.53 9.95
N ARG A 122 -13.61 2.34 9.59
CA ARG A 122 -13.18 1.64 8.38
C ARG A 122 -13.57 2.41 7.12
N GLN A 123 -14.75 3.01 7.06
CA GLN A 123 -15.17 3.89 5.96
C GLN A 123 -14.36 5.18 5.93
N LEU A 124 -14.02 5.76 7.07
CA LEU A 124 -13.21 6.98 7.17
C LEU A 124 -11.72 6.74 6.87
N LEU A 125 -11.15 5.62 7.34
CA LEU A 125 -9.73 5.27 7.11
C LEU A 125 -9.48 4.67 5.72
N VAL A 126 -10.48 4.00 5.17
CA VAL A 126 -10.38 3.31 3.88
C VAL A 126 -10.92 4.18 2.75
N GLY A 127 -11.64 5.29 3.07
CA GLY A 127 -12.42 6.06 2.10
C GLY A 127 -13.45 5.16 1.40
N GLU A 128 -14.49 5.69 0.82
CA GLU A 128 -15.41 4.90 0.00
C GLU A 128 -14.73 4.24 -1.23
N GLY A 129 -13.48 4.62 -1.53
CA GLY A 129 -12.64 4.11 -2.63
C GLY A 129 -12.11 2.68 -2.47
N ASN A 130 -12.21 2.06 -1.29
CA ASN A 130 -11.59 0.75 -1.06
C ASN A 130 -12.56 -0.43 -0.88
N LYS A 131 -13.83 -0.28 -1.17
CA LYS A 131 -14.61 -1.46 -1.55
C LYS A 131 -14.04 -1.93 -2.89
N THR A 132 -13.20 -2.98 -2.84
CA THR A 132 -12.84 -3.70 -4.08
C THR A 132 -14.17 -4.04 -4.73
N PRO A 133 -14.51 -3.51 -5.90
CA PRO A 133 -15.73 -3.92 -6.55
C PRO A 133 -15.67 -5.45 -6.65
N GLN A 134 -16.73 -6.16 -6.25
CA GLN A 134 -16.88 -7.56 -6.61
C GLN A 134 -17.19 -7.58 -8.11
N VAL A 135 -16.19 -7.28 -8.92
CA VAL A 135 -16.28 -7.34 -10.36
C VAL A 135 -15.73 -8.69 -10.75
N ASP A 136 -16.60 -9.55 -11.28
CA ASP A 136 -16.15 -10.76 -11.95
C ASP A 136 -15.71 -10.36 -13.36
N PHE A 137 -14.43 -10.48 -13.63
CA PHE A 137 -13.89 -10.20 -14.96
C PHE A 137 -14.09 -11.39 -15.88
N HIS A 138 -14.51 -11.11 -17.11
CA HIS A 138 -14.68 -12.11 -18.15
C HIS A 138 -13.61 -12.01 -19.25
N SER A 139 -12.79 -10.96 -19.21
CA SER A 139 -11.71 -10.76 -20.17
C SER A 139 -10.58 -9.91 -19.60
N PRO A 140 -9.34 -10.07 -20.13
CA PRO A 140 -8.24 -9.17 -19.81
C PRO A 140 -8.56 -7.70 -20.10
N LYS A 141 -9.36 -7.44 -21.13
CA LYS A 141 -9.77 -6.09 -21.52
C LYS A 141 -10.63 -5.41 -20.46
N GLU A 142 -11.57 -6.12 -19.85
CA GLU A 142 -12.39 -5.58 -18.76
C GLU A 142 -11.52 -5.24 -17.55
N LEU A 143 -10.59 -6.13 -17.19
CA LEU A 143 -9.63 -5.88 -16.12
C LEU A 143 -8.76 -4.64 -16.41
N ALA A 144 -8.25 -4.53 -17.66
CA ALA A 144 -7.47 -3.37 -18.10
C ALA A 144 -8.27 -2.06 -18.00
N MET A 145 -9.52 -2.06 -18.42
CA MET A 145 -10.40 -0.88 -18.34
C MET A 145 -10.55 -0.40 -16.88
N CYS A 146 -10.78 -1.33 -15.95
CA CYS A 146 -10.87 -0.98 -14.53
C CYS A 146 -9.57 -0.40 -13.98
N VAL A 147 -8.41 -0.95 -14.37
CA VAL A 147 -7.10 -0.44 -13.90
C VAL A 147 -6.82 0.96 -14.48
N LYS A 148 -7.19 1.22 -15.75
CA LYS A 148 -7.01 2.51 -16.41
C LYS A 148 -7.78 3.65 -15.77
N GLU A 149 -8.85 3.37 -15.03
CA GLU A 149 -9.56 4.39 -14.25
C GLU A 149 -8.72 4.93 -13.07
N TYR A 150 -7.76 4.15 -12.58
CA TYR A 150 -6.89 4.50 -11.44
C TYR A 150 -5.48 4.87 -11.86
N VAL A 151 -5.01 4.37 -13.00
CA VAL A 151 -3.66 4.62 -13.51
C VAL A 151 -3.75 5.22 -14.90
N VAL A 152 -3.48 6.50 -15.00
CA VAL A 152 -3.60 7.27 -16.24
C VAL A 152 -2.27 7.30 -17.00
N GLY A 153 -2.33 7.16 -18.32
CA GLY A 153 -1.21 7.39 -19.24
C GLY A 153 -0.24 6.22 -19.45
N GLN A 154 -0.55 5.04 -18.88
CA GLN A 154 0.27 3.82 -19.06
C GLN A 154 -0.51 2.69 -19.76
N ASP A 155 -1.35 3.05 -20.72
CA ASP A 155 -2.30 2.14 -21.36
C ASP A 155 -1.66 0.87 -21.92
N LYS A 156 -0.54 1.01 -22.63
CA LYS A 156 0.17 -0.12 -23.25
C LYS A 156 0.66 -1.13 -22.21
N ALA A 157 1.21 -0.64 -21.09
CA ALA A 157 1.70 -1.50 -20.01
C ALA A 157 0.53 -2.18 -19.29
N ILE A 158 -0.57 -1.45 -19.05
CA ILE A 158 -1.78 -2.00 -18.43
C ILE A 158 -2.39 -3.08 -19.31
N ASP A 159 -2.52 -2.84 -20.62
CA ASP A 159 -3.08 -3.82 -21.57
C ASP A 159 -2.21 -5.09 -21.60
N MET A 160 -0.87 -4.95 -21.63
CA MET A 160 0.03 -6.09 -21.62
C MET A 160 -0.04 -6.88 -20.30
N LEU A 161 -0.04 -6.21 -19.16
CA LEU A 161 -0.11 -6.85 -17.85
C LEU A 161 -1.48 -7.46 -17.55
N SER A 162 -2.54 -6.93 -18.15
CA SER A 162 -3.90 -7.45 -17.91
C SER A 162 -4.04 -8.92 -18.30
N VAL A 163 -3.28 -9.39 -19.30
CA VAL A 163 -3.32 -10.78 -19.76
C VAL A 163 -2.81 -11.75 -18.68
N PRO A 164 -1.57 -11.66 -18.18
CA PRO A 164 -1.08 -12.58 -17.17
C PRO A 164 -1.81 -12.44 -15.81
N PHE A 165 -2.22 -11.24 -15.43
CA PHE A 165 -3.03 -11.07 -14.22
C PHE A 165 -4.42 -11.69 -14.35
N PHE A 166 -5.07 -11.57 -15.50
CA PHE A 166 -6.34 -12.23 -15.76
C PHE A 166 -6.22 -13.76 -15.80
N GLN A 167 -5.15 -14.30 -16.40
CA GLN A 167 -4.86 -15.74 -16.39
C GLN A 167 -4.71 -16.27 -14.97
N GLN A 168 -3.99 -15.56 -14.12
CA GLN A 168 -3.84 -15.91 -12.71
C GLN A 168 -5.17 -15.81 -11.94
N TYR A 169 -5.96 -14.75 -12.19
CA TYR A 169 -7.30 -14.59 -11.63
C TYR A 169 -8.24 -15.72 -12.01
N GLU A 170 -8.28 -16.11 -13.30
CA GLU A 170 -9.09 -17.24 -13.80
C GLU A 170 -8.63 -18.58 -13.20
N SER A 171 -7.32 -18.81 -13.10
CA SER A 171 -6.76 -20.01 -12.49
C SER A 171 -7.20 -20.14 -11.03
N LYS A 172 -7.11 -19.05 -10.26
CA LYS A 172 -7.61 -19.01 -8.88
C LYS A 172 -9.11 -19.28 -8.80
N ARG A 173 -9.91 -18.67 -9.68
CA ARG A 173 -11.36 -18.85 -9.72
C ARG A 173 -11.77 -20.30 -10.04
N ARG A 174 -11.00 -20.97 -10.90
CA ARG A 174 -11.25 -22.37 -11.29
C ARG A 174 -10.61 -23.39 -10.36
N GLY A 175 -9.75 -22.96 -9.42
CA GLY A 175 -8.95 -23.87 -8.58
C GLY A 175 -7.97 -24.73 -9.38
N GLN A 176 -7.42 -24.19 -10.47
CA GLN A 176 -6.51 -24.89 -11.36
C GLN A 176 -5.19 -24.12 -11.48
N PRO A 177 -4.03 -24.80 -11.61
CA PRO A 177 -2.75 -24.12 -11.76
C PRO A 177 -2.72 -23.27 -13.05
N CYS A 178 -2.00 -22.17 -13.03
CA CYS A 178 -1.79 -21.34 -14.21
C CYS A 178 -0.78 -22.02 -15.14
N LEU A 179 -1.30 -22.59 -16.23
CA LEU A 179 -0.49 -23.37 -17.20
C LEU A 179 0.40 -22.49 -18.09
N ILE A 180 0.07 -21.20 -18.22
CA ILE A 180 0.79 -20.29 -19.11
C ILE A 180 1.44 -19.23 -18.24
N LYS A 181 2.75 -19.32 -18.08
CA LYS A 181 3.55 -18.28 -17.40
C LYS A 181 4.01 -17.28 -18.44
N THR A 182 3.70 -16.04 -18.21
CA THR A 182 4.12 -14.94 -19.09
C THR A 182 4.85 -13.88 -18.25
N PRO A 183 6.14 -14.11 -17.92
CA PRO A 183 6.93 -13.10 -17.23
C PRO A 183 7.00 -11.82 -18.07
N VAL A 184 6.95 -10.66 -17.43
CA VAL A 184 6.97 -9.36 -18.07
C VAL A 184 8.13 -8.54 -17.53
N LEU A 185 8.86 -7.86 -18.41
CA LEU A 185 9.83 -6.86 -18.04
C LEU A 185 9.29 -5.46 -18.35
N LEU A 186 9.16 -4.62 -17.33
CA LEU A 186 8.80 -3.22 -17.46
C LEU A 186 10.04 -2.34 -17.41
N ILE A 187 10.23 -1.54 -18.44
CA ILE A 187 11.32 -0.56 -18.55
C ILE A 187 10.70 0.84 -18.43
N GLY A 188 11.20 1.66 -17.51
CA GLY A 188 10.72 3.03 -17.42
C GLY A 188 11.29 3.80 -16.25
N PRO A 189 11.30 5.14 -16.33
CA PRO A 189 11.93 5.98 -15.33
C PRO A 189 11.32 5.81 -13.93
N THR A 190 12.08 6.21 -12.93
CA THR A 190 11.58 6.25 -11.55
C THR A 190 10.39 7.20 -11.45
N GLY A 191 9.35 6.78 -10.75
CA GLY A 191 8.14 7.59 -10.60
C GLY A 191 7.13 7.49 -11.74
N SER A 192 7.36 6.66 -12.78
CA SER A 192 6.45 6.45 -13.92
C SER A 192 5.16 5.69 -13.58
N GLY A 193 4.96 5.29 -12.32
CA GLY A 193 3.73 4.63 -11.89
C GLY A 193 3.81 3.11 -11.81
N LYS A 194 4.98 2.48 -11.95
CA LYS A 194 5.16 1.02 -11.87
C LYS A 194 4.42 0.41 -10.66
N SER A 195 4.74 0.88 -9.45
CA SER A 195 4.13 0.34 -8.22
C SER A 195 2.61 0.56 -8.16
N ALA A 196 2.10 1.69 -8.69
CA ALA A 196 0.66 1.97 -8.73
C ALA A 196 -0.10 0.97 -9.62
N ILE A 197 0.46 0.61 -10.79
CA ILE A 197 -0.10 -0.40 -11.68
C ILE A 197 -0.29 -1.72 -10.92
N PHE A 198 0.76 -2.19 -10.22
CA PHE A 198 0.71 -3.45 -9.48
C PHE A 198 -0.24 -3.43 -8.31
N GLN A 199 -0.33 -2.32 -7.59
CA GLN A 199 -1.30 -2.16 -6.50
C GLN A 199 -2.74 -2.31 -7.01
N GLN A 200 -3.05 -1.72 -8.17
CA GLN A 200 -4.40 -1.84 -8.74
C GLN A 200 -4.69 -3.27 -9.26
N PHE A 201 -3.75 -3.89 -9.97
CA PHE A 201 -3.93 -5.30 -10.37
C PHE A 201 -4.08 -6.22 -9.15
N GLY A 202 -3.25 -6.06 -8.13
CA GLY A 202 -3.37 -6.83 -6.88
C GLY A 202 -4.73 -6.65 -6.20
N ARG A 203 -5.25 -5.43 -6.20
CA ARG A 203 -6.57 -5.08 -5.67
C ARG A 203 -7.69 -5.79 -6.44
N PHE A 204 -7.71 -5.68 -7.77
CA PHE A 204 -8.77 -6.25 -8.61
C PHE A 204 -8.71 -7.77 -8.69
N CYS A 205 -7.53 -8.35 -8.85
CA CYS A 205 -7.34 -9.79 -8.92
C CYS A 205 -7.32 -10.48 -7.56
N LYS A 206 -7.36 -9.73 -6.46
CA LYS A 206 -7.25 -10.25 -5.08
C LYS A 206 -6.03 -11.17 -4.89
N CYS A 207 -4.94 -10.88 -5.58
CA CYS A 207 -3.68 -11.57 -5.40
C CYS A 207 -2.77 -10.83 -4.41
N ILE A 208 -1.78 -11.54 -3.87
CA ILE A 208 -0.75 -10.91 -3.04
C ILE A 208 0.30 -10.32 -3.96
N VAL A 209 0.55 -9.02 -3.86
CA VAL A 209 1.69 -8.40 -4.53
C VAL A 209 2.86 -8.33 -3.54
N VAL A 210 3.96 -8.96 -3.91
CA VAL A 210 5.21 -8.98 -3.14
C VAL A 210 6.24 -8.12 -3.86
N PRO A 211 6.45 -6.87 -3.46
CA PRO A 211 7.51 -6.05 -4.02
C PRO A 211 8.86 -6.47 -3.42
N ILE A 212 9.84 -6.71 -4.28
CA ILE A 212 11.21 -7.03 -3.91
C ILE A 212 12.12 -6.02 -4.59
N ASN A 213 12.91 -5.29 -3.82
CA ASN A 213 13.96 -4.44 -4.35
C ASN A 213 15.18 -5.31 -4.70
N SER A 214 15.49 -5.44 -5.98
CA SER A 214 16.57 -6.33 -6.46
C SER A 214 17.95 -5.88 -5.99
N SER A 215 18.13 -4.61 -5.65
CA SER A 215 19.40 -4.10 -5.11
C SER A 215 19.65 -4.48 -3.64
N GLU A 216 18.64 -4.97 -2.92
CA GLU A 216 18.71 -5.34 -1.51
C GLU A 216 18.77 -6.86 -1.29
N ILE A 217 18.49 -7.66 -2.32
CA ILE A 217 18.54 -9.12 -2.22
C ILE A 217 19.96 -9.64 -2.40
N SER A 218 20.25 -10.74 -1.71
CA SER A 218 21.47 -11.51 -1.87
C SER A 218 21.16 -12.89 -2.47
N GLY A 219 22.10 -13.44 -3.23
CA GLY A 219 22.00 -14.82 -3.72
C GLY A 219 22.00 -15.84 -2.58
N THR A 220 21.53 -17.05 -2.85
CA THR A 220 21.39 -18.13 -1.85
C THR A 220 22.67 -18.52 -1.12
N GLN A 221 23.83 -18.23 -1.71
CA GLN A 221 25.14 -18.52 -1.12
C GLN A 221 25.70 -17.38 -0.25
N TRP A 222 25.01 -16.24 -0.15
CA TRP A 222 25.50 -15.02 0.49
C TRP A 222 24.71 -14.70 1.76
N LYS A 223 25.36 -14.07 2.73
CA LYS A 223 24.67 -13.53 3.91
C LYS A 223 23.94 -12.23 3.52
N GLY A 224 22.62 -12.21 3.72
CA GLY A 224 21.79 -11.04 3.43
C GLY A 224 20.31 -11.42 3.40
N THR A 225 19.49 -10.53 2.89
CA THR A 225 18.05 -10.78 2.72
C THR A 225 17.83 -11.62 1.47
N HIS A 226 17.24 -12.80 1.63
CA HIS A 226 16.87 -13.65 0.50
C HIS A 226 15.46 -13.33 0.01
N MET A 227 15.21 -13.48 -1.29
CA MET A 227 13.87 -13.22 -1.87
C MET A 227 12.79 -14.10 -1.22
N THR A 228 13.13 -15.32 -0.83
CA THR A 228 12.23 -16.27 -0.16
C THR A 228 11.75 -15.75 1.20
N ASP A 229 12.63 -15.06 1.95
CA ASP A 229 12.29 -14.46 3.24
C ASP A 229 11.30 -13.32 3.07
N VAL A 230 11.51 -12.47 2.05
CA VAL A 230 10.60 -11.36 1.72
C VAL A 230 9.22 -11.90 1.32
N ILE A 231 9.19 -12.95 0.48
CA ILE A 231 7.94 -13.58 0.05
C ILE A 231 7.18 -14.14 1.26
N LEU A 232 7.83 -14.96 2.09
CA LEU A 232 7.20 -15.58 3.26
C LEU A 232 6.70 -14.53 4.25
N ARG A 233 7.51 -13.52 4.55
CA ARG A 233 7.15 -12.43 5.44
C ARG A 233 5.92 -11.68 4.93
N THR A 234 5.91 -11.29 3.66
CA THR A 234 4.78 -10.56 3.06
C THR A 234 3.48 -11.36 3.11
N ILE A 235 3.56 -12.68 2.85
CA ILE A 235 2.39 -13.56 2.96
C ILE A 235 1.90 -13.64 4.40
N LYS A 236 2.82 -13.84 5.36
CA LYS A 236 2.48 -13.89 6.79
C LYS A 236 1.86 -12.57 7.29
N ASP A 237 2.44 -11.44 6.91
CA ASP A 237 1.93 -10.12 7.28
C ASP A 237 0.51 -9.89 6.75
N LYS A 238 0.23 -10.36 5.51
CA LYS A 238 -1.11 -10.24 4.92
C LYS A 238 -2.16 -11.08 5.64
N TYR A 239 -1.81 -12.30 6.02
CA TYR A 239 -2.79 -13.23 6.59
C TYR A 239 -2.80 -13.22 8.12
N GLY A 240 -1.74 -12.75 8.77
CA GLY A 240 -1.64 -12.74 10.23
C GLY A 240 -1.99 -14.10 10.85
N PRO A 241 -2.94 -14.16 11.83
CA PRO A 241 -3.37 -15.41 12.46
C PRO A 241 -3.97 -16.42 11.48
N LYS A 242 -4.56 -15.96 10.37
CA LYS A 242 -5.17 -16.80 9.32
C LYS A 242 -4.16 -17.49 8.40
N PHE A 243 -2.87 -17.21 8.58
CA PHE A 243 -1.83 -17.83 7.74
C PHE A 243 -1.93 -19.36 7.72
N LYS A 244 -2.28 -19.99 8.84
CA LYS A 244 -2.49 -21.44 8.92
C LYS A 244 -3.61 -21.96 8.01
N ASN A 245 -4.58 -21.13 7.66
CA ASN A 245 -5.73 -21.54 6.83
C ASN A 245 -5.38 -21.68 5.36
N ILE A 246 -4.30 -21.03 4.91
CA ILE A 246 -3.79 -21.12 3.53
C ILE A 246 -2.67 -22.14 3.35
N VAL A 247 -2.29 -22.84 4.42
CA VAL A 247 -1.25 -23.87 4.42
C VAL A 247 -1.90 -25.24 4.55
N ASN A 248 -1.65 -26.12 3.60
CA ASN A 248 -2.16 -27.48 3.65
C ASN A 248 -1.32 -28.40 4.57
N ARG A 249 -1.71 -29.68 4.69
CA ARG A 249 -1.03 -30.67 5.54
C ARG A 249 0.42 -30.94 5.14
N ASP A 250 0.78 -30.68 3.88
CA ASP A 250 2.13 -30.89 3.34
C ASP A 250 3.00 -29.62 3.41
N ASN A 251 2.57 -28.64 4.20
CA ASN A 251 3.19 -27.31 4.30
C ASN A 251 3.23 -26.54 2.97
N VAL A 252 2.27 -26.80 2.08
CA VAL A 252 2.14 -26.06 0.82
C VAL A 252 1.18 -24.88 1.02
N ILE A 253 1.63 -23.69 0.65
CA ILE A 253 0.82 -22.47 0.61
C ILE A 253 -0.01 -22.50 -0.67
N ASP A 254 -1.33 -22.60 -0.53
CA ASP A 254 -2.28 -22.59 -1.64
C ASP A 254 -2.80 -21.17 -1.85
N GLU A 255 -1.92 -20.33 -2.37
CA GLU A 255 -2.28 -18.93 -2.66
C GLU A 255 -1.58 -18.45 -3.95
N TYR A 256 -2.20 -17.48 -4.62
CA TYR A 256 -1.68 -16.87 -5.84
C TYR A 256 -1.00 -15.55 -5.51
N ILE A 257 0.24 -15.40 -5.92
CA ILE A 257 1.05 -14.21 -5.65
C ILE A 257 1.60 -13.60 -6.93
N CYS A 258 1.78 -12.29 -6.92
CA CYS A 258 2.57 -11.57 -7.92
C CYS A 258 3.86 -11.08 -7.26
N VAL A 259 4.99 -11.57 -7.72
CA VAL A 259 6.30 -11.10 -7.27
C VAL A 259 6.79 -10.02 -8.24
N LEU A 260 6.96 -8.82 -7.73
CA LEU A 260 7.50 -7.69 -8.46
C LEU A 260 8.94 -7.43 -8.06
N PHE A 261 9.88 -7.75 -8.95
CA PHE A 261 11.28 -7.40 -8.80
C PHE A 261 11.50 -5.98 -9.35
N ASP A 262 11.65 -4.99 -8.46
CA ASP A 262 11.99 -3.61 -8.85
C ASP A 262 13.52 -3.43 -8.88
N GLU A 263 13.98 -2.43 -9.64
CA GLU A 263 15.40 -2.10 -9.81
C GLU A 263 16.26 -3.25 -10.36
N VAL A 264 15.66 -4.16 -11.16
CA VAL A 264 16.38 -5.34 -11.71
C VAL A 264 17.55 -4.94 -12.62
N ASP A 265 17.50 -3.76 -13.22
CA ASP A 265 18.58 -3.18 -14.04
C ASP A 265 19.90 -2.99 -13.28
N LYS A 266 19.87 -3.01 -11.95
CA LYS A 266 21.07 -2.90 -11.12
C LYS A 266 21.78 -4.23 -10.88
N ILE A 267 21.10 -5.37 -11.06
CA ILE A 267 21.69 -6.69 -10.83
C ILE A 267 22.98 -6.89 -11.64
N PRO A 268 23.04 -6.62 -12.97
CA PRO A 268 24.26 -6.84 -13.75
C PRO A 268 25.41 -5.92 -13.37
N HIS A 269 25.14 -4.79 -12.76
CA HIS A 269 26.12 -3.73 -12.45
C HIS A 269 26.43 -3.60 -10.95
N HIS A 270 26.06 -4.59 -10.14
CA HIS A 270 26.31 -4.53 -8.71
C HIS A 270 27.83 -4.66 -8.45
N ASP A 271 28.45 -3.58 -7.97
CA ASP A 271 29.91 -3.42 -7.79
C ASP A 271 30.52 -4.24 -6.65
N GLN A 272 29.90 -5.34 -6.25
CA GLN A 272 30.54 -6.23 -5.30
C GLN A 272 31.53 -7.18 -5.99
N LYS A 273 32.73 -6.68 -6.26
CA LYS A 273 33.93 -7.47 -6.58
C LYS A 273 34.36 -8.34 -5.37
N ILE A 274 33.44 -9.05 -4.77
CA ILE A 274 33.75 -10.09 -3.81
C ILE A 274 33.79 -11.38 -4.62
N ALA A 275 34.95 -11.69 -5.20
CA ALA A 275 35.20 -13.01 -5.74
C ALA A 275 34.96 -14.02 -4.60
N SER A 276 33.90 -14.80 -4.69
CA SER A 276 33.71 -15.94 -3.80
C SER A 276 34.87 -16.93 -4.02
N SER A 277 35.27 -17.62 -2.96
CA SER A 277 36.23 -18.72 -3.03
C SER A 277 35.79 -19.85 -3.97
N SER A 278 34.53 -19.84 -4.44
CA SER A 278 33.91 -20.79 -5.37
C SER A 278 33.93 -20.35 -6.85
N GLY A 279 34.41 -19.13 -7.16
CA GLY A 279 34.50 -18.62 -8.55
C GLY A 279 33.21 -18.20 -9.22
N THR A 280 32.07 -18.24 -8.51
CA THR A 280 30.78 -17.73 -9.00
C THR A 280 30.63 -16.25 -8.65
N ASP A 281 30.13 -15.49 -9.62
CA ASP A 281 29.86 -14.06 -9.45
C ASP A 281 28.50 -13.88 -8.73
N PHE A 282 28.44 -12.98 -7.74
CA PHE A 282 27.23 -12.63 -6.99
C PHE A 282 26.02 -12.33 -7.89
N ASN A 283 26.25 -11.63 -8.98
CA ASN A 283 25.20 -11.26 -9.94
C ASN A 283 24.64 -12.49 -10.66
N THR A 284 25.51 -13.45 -10.98
CA THR A 284 25.13 -14.73 -11.61
C THR A 284 24.26 -15.56 -10.68
N ASP A 285 24.60 -15.62 -9.38
CA ASP A 285 23.81 -16.38 -8.39
C ASP A 285 22.38 -15.82 -8.27
N ILE A 286 22.23 -14.50 -8.19
CA ILE A 286 20.90 -13.85 -8.16
C ILE A 286 20.11 -14.17 -9.44
N MET A 287 20.73 -14.04 -10.62
CA MET A 287 20.05 -14.36 -11.88
C MET A 287 19.65 -15.84 -11.97
N CYS A 288 20.46 -16.77 -11.44
CA CYS A 288 20.11 -18.18 -11.33
C CYS A 288 18.91 -18.41 -10.39
N ASP A 289 18.85 -17.72 -9.26
CA ASP A 289 17.72 -17.81 -8.36
C ASP A 289 16.43 -17.24 -8.98
N LEU A 290 16.52 -16.13 -9.73
CA LEU A 290 15.39 -15.60 -10.51
C LEU A 290 14.89 -16.59 -11.55
N MET A 291 15.80 -17.32 -12.23
CA MET A 291 15.41 -18.34 -13.23
C MET A 291 14.59 -19.47 -12.62
N ARG A 292 14.83 -19.84 -11.35
CA ARG A 292 14.04 -20.87 -10.64
C ARG A 292 12.58 -20.48 -10.51
N LEU A 293 12.28 -19.20 -10.33
CA LEU A 293 10.90 -18.69 -10.25
C LEU A 293 10.16 -18.76 -11.59
N LEU A 294 10.88 -18.95 -12.69
CA LEU A 294 10.31 -19.04 -14.03
C LEU A 294 10.09 -20.49 -14.49
N ASN A 295 10.49 -21.50 -13.70
CA ASN A 295 10.27 -22.89 -14.01
C ASN A 295 8.83 -23.31 -13.68
N SER A 296 8.23 -24.14 -14.53
CA SER A 296 6.90 -24.70 -14.27
C SER A 296 7.02 -26.05 -13.54
N GLY A 297 5.99 -26.36 -12.73
CA GLY A 297 5.92 -27.66 -12.02
C GLY A 297 6.84 -27.77 -10.81
N GLU A 298 7.56 -26.72 -10.44
CA GLU A 298 8.45 -26.70 -9.28
C GLU A 298 7.79 -26.06 -8.06
N TYR A 299 8.39 -26.29 -6.89
CA TYR A 299 8.03 -25.60 -5.65
C TYR A 299 9.16 -24.72 -5.19
N LEU A 300 8.83 -23.48 -4.82
CA LEU A 300 9.75 -22.63 -4.09
C LEU A 300 9.67 -22.98 -2.61
N PHE A 301 10.82 -23.29 -2.00
CA PHE A 301 10.90 -23.51 -0.56
C PHE A 301 11.11 -22.18 0.16
N LEU A 302 10.28 -21.95 1.17
CA LEU A 302 10.30 -20.75 2.02
C LEU A 302 10.73 -21.20 3.43
N ASP A 303 11.97 -20.88 3.81
CA ASP A 303 12.53 -21.26 5.12
C ASP A 303 11.86 -20.43 6.24
N ASP A 304 11.50 -21.06 7.33
CA ASP A 304 10.92 -20.45 8.56
C ASP A 304 11.72 -20.83 9.81
N GLY A 305 12.98 -21.21 9.66
CA GLY A 305 13.88 -21.61 10.74
C GLY A 305 13.72 -23.07 11.16
N PHE A 306 13.68 -23.32 12.46
CA PHE A 306 13.64 -24.68 13.01
C PHE A 306 12.44 -24.85 13.96
N ASN A 307 11.89 -26.06 13.98
CA ASN A 307 10.91 -26.48 14.97
C ASN A 307 11.56 -26.69 16.36
N GLN A 308 10.75 -26.86 17.39
CA GLN A 308 11.25 -27.12 18.76
C GLN A 308 12.06 -28.41 18.88
N ASP A 309 11.86 -29.36 17.98
CA ASP A 309 12.60 -30.63 17.88
C ASP A 309 13.89 -30.53 17.06
N GLY A 310 14.24 -29.33 16.57
CA GLY A 310 15.42 -29.09 15.74
C GLY A 310 15.24 -29.46 14.27
N SER A 311 14.07 -29.93 13.84
CA SER A 311 13.78 -30.16 12.42
C SER A 311 13.58 -28.85 11.66
N PRO A 312 13.98 -28.77 10.36
CA PRO A 312 13.74 -27.59 9.54
C PRO A 312 12.24 -27.27 9.46
N LYS A 313 11.90 -26.01 9.69
CA LYS A 313 10.55 -25.49 9.51
C LYS A 313 10.51 -24.66 8.24
N GLY A 314 9.58 -24.96 7.37
CA GLY A 314 9.43 -24.20 6.12
C GLY A 314 8.14 -24.54 5.41
N TYR A 315 7.87 -23.74 4.40
CA TYR A 315 6.69 -23.86 3.57
C TYR A 315 7.10 -24.01 2.11
N LYS A 316 6.18 -24.52 1.31
CA LYS A 316 6.35 -24.63 -0.15
C LYS A 316 5.26 -23.81 -0.82
N ILE A 317 5.60 -23.14 -1.91
CA ILE A 317 4.61 -22.49 -2.78
C ILE A 317 4.82 -23.02 -4.20
N PRO A 318 3.74 -23.45 -4.89
CA PRO A 318 3.85 -23.85 -6.29
C PRO A 318 4.29 -22.64 -7.12
N VAL A 319 5.38 -22.79 -7.86
CA VAL A 319 5.85 -21.71 -8.73
C VAL A 319 4.79 -21.39 -9.80
N ASP A 320 3.92 -22.35 -10.15
CA ASP A 320 2.80 -22.13 -11.05
C ASP A 320 1.72 -21.18 -10.51
N ASN A 321 1.67 -20.97 -9.19
CA ASN A 321 0.81 -19.97 -8.56
C ASN A 321 1.46 -18.58 -8.48
N MET A 322 2.65 -18.41 -9.07
CA MET A 322 3.42 -17.17 -9.02
C MET A 322 3.43 -16.46 -10.38
N LEU A 323 2.97 -15.23 -10.41
CA LEU A 323 3.23 -14.30 -11.51
C LEU A 323 4.50 -13.51 -11.18
N VAL A 324 5.48 -13.57 -12.07
CA VAL A 324 6.77 -12.86 -11.91
C VAL A 324 6.81 -11.69 -12.87
N VAL A 325 7.07 -10.52 -12.32
CA VAL A 325 7.26 -9.29 -13.12
C VAL A 325 8.56 -8.62 -12.70
N PHE A 326 9.33 -8.26 -13.68
CA PHE A 326 10.57 -7.52 -13.53
C PHE A 326 10.35 -6.05 -13.87
N ALA A 327 10.96 -5.14 -13.14
CA ALA A 327 10.87 -3.71 -13.41
C ALA A 327 12.22 -3.03 -13.15
N GLY A 328 12.56 -2.04 -13.97
CA GLY A 328 13.78 -1.25 -13.80
C GLY A 328 13.72 0.07 -14.54
N ALA A 329 14.60 0.98 -14.16
CA ALA A 329 14.75 2.26 -14.84
C ALA A 329 15.57 2.14 -16.13
N PHE A 330 16.54 1.24 -16.16
CA PHE A 330 17.46 1.01 -17.28
C PHE A 330 18.09 2.32 -17.81
N SER A 331 18.55 3.17 -16.88
CA SER A 331 19.12 4.48 -17.23
C SER A 331 20.39 4.29 -18.07
N GLY A 332 20.35 4.73 -19.33
CA GLY A 332 21.46 4.58 -20.28
C GLY A 332 21.27 3.47 -21.34
N ILE A 333 20.26 2.60 -21.22
CA ILE A 333 20.00 1.53 -22.23
C ILE A 333 19.70 2.12 -23.62
N GLN A 334 19.20 3.36 -23.67
CA GLN A 334 19.00 4.08 -24.92
C GLN A 334 20.28 4.23 -25.74
N GLU A 335 21.46 4.24 -25.12
CA GLU A 335 22.75 4.27 -25.82
C GLU A 335 23.04 2.95 -26.54
N VAL A 336 22.69 1.81 -25.88
CA VAL A 336 22.77 0.46 -26.48
C VAL A 336 21.84 0.36 -27.67
N VAL A 337 20.57 0.81 -27.51
CA VAL A 337 19.60 0.82 -28.61
C VAL A 337 20.05 1.70 -29.76
N MET A 338 20.56 2.92 -29.50
CA MET A 338 21.10 3.81 -30.55
C MET A 338 22.27 3.19 -31.28
N LYS A 339 23.17 2.50 -30.58
CA LYS A 339 24.30 1.81 -31.17
C LYS A 339 23.84 0.69 -32.12
N ARG A 340 22.89 -0.15 -31.68
CA ARG A 340 22.29 -1.21 -32.49
C ARG A 340 21.60 -0.67 -33.76
N LEU A 341 20.88 0.45 -33.61
CA LEU A 341 20.15 1.07 -34.71
C LEU A 341 21.06 1.93 -35.64
N HIS A 342 22.36 1.95 -35.38
CA HIS A 342 23.33 2.78 -36.11
C HIS A 342 22.97 4.29 -36.15
N LEU A 343 22.24 4.76 -35.14
CA LEU A 343 21.89 6.15 -34.98
C LEU A 343 23.09 6.90 -34.41
N ASN A 344 24.06 7.20 -35.28
CA ASN A 344 25.25 7.97 -34.92
C ASN A 344 24.84 9.34 -34.35
N LYS A 345 25.65 9.89 -33.43
CA LYS A 345 25.52 11.23 -32.83
C LYS A 345 25.62 12.35 -33.91
N SER A 346 24.72 12.35 -34.89
CA SER A 346 24.54 13.49 -35.78
C SER A 346 23.85 14.61 -35.01
N ILE A 347 24.26 15.84 -35.23
CA ILE A 347 23.91 17.06 -34.48
C ILE A 347 22.39 17.29 -34.29
N GLY A 348 21.52 16.60 -35.04
CA GLY A 348 20.06 16.68 -34.92
C GLY A 348 19.43 15.66 -33.97
N PHE A 349 20.05 14.48 -33.75
CA PHE A 349 19.53 13.44 -32.90
C PHE A 349 19.77 13.66 -31.38
N SER A 350 20.82 14.43 -31.05
CA SER A 350 21.13 14.75 -29.64
C SER A 350 20.05 15.62 -28.95
N GLN A 351 19.31 16.44 -29.72
CA GLN A 351 18.19 17.22 -29.17
C GLN A 351 16.90 16.43 -29.12
N ALA A 352 16.64 15.55 -30.09
CA ALA A 352 15.45 14.71 -30.10
C ALA A 352 15.51 13.57 -29.03
N SER A 353 16.72 13.02 -28.79
CA SER A 353 16.94 12.03 -27.74
C SER A 353 16.94 12.62 -26.31
N ALA A 354 17.12 13.93 -26.19
CA ALA A 354 17.06 14.65 -24.92
C ALA A 354 15.61 15.00 -24.51
N SER A 355 14.62 14.88 -25.40
CA SER A 355 13.21 15.04 -25.07
C SER A 355 12.64 13.75 -24.49
N ALA A 356 11.68 13.86 -23.55
CA ALA A 356 10.98 12.70 -22.98
C ALA A 356 10.39 11.81 -24.08
N THR A 357 9.81 12.39 -25.11
CA THR A 357 9.25 11.68 -26.28
C THR A 357 10.31 10.92 -27.08
N GLY A 358 11.52 11.47 -27.22
CA GLY A 358 12.63 10.81 -27.88
C GLY A 358 13.18 9.63 -27.09
N ILE A 359 13.28 9.76 -25.77
CA ILE A 359 13.67 8.68 -24.85
C ILE A 359 12.65 7.56 -24.89
N ASP A 360 11.36 7.87 -24.80
CA ASP A 360 10.28 6.87 -24.83
C ASP A 360 10.26 6.11 -26.17
N ALA A 361 10.53 6.78 -27.28
CA ALA A 361 10.64 6.14 -28.61
C ALA A 361 11.78 5.11 -28.65
N LEU A 362 12.93 5.40 -28.02
CA LEU A 362 14.05 4.47 -27.91
C LEU A 362 13.75 3.32 -26.96
N LEU A 363 13.18 3.60 -25.78
CA LEU A 363 12.81 2.57 -24.81
C LEU A 363 11.79 1.58 -25.38
N ASN A 364 10.88 2.04 -26.22
CA ASN A 364 9.93 1.17 -26.93
C ASN A 364 10.57 0.25 -27.98
N GLN A 365 11.84 0.46 -28.33
CA GLN A 365 12.61 -0.35 -29.29
C GLN A 365 13.62 -1.29 -28.62
N VAL A 366 13.62 -1.36 -27.28
CA VAL A 366 14.48 -2.29 -26.55
C VAL A 366 14.13 -3.73 -26.91
N THR A 367 15.15 -4.50 -27.24
CA THR A 367 15.06 -5.92 -27.59
C THR A 367 15.80 -6.79 -26.58
N SER A 368 15.69 -8.11 -26.74
CA SER A 368 16.41 -9.06 -25.91
C SER A 368 17.92 -8.92 -26.05
N GLU A 369 18.41 -8.60 -27.24
CA GLU A 369 19.83 -8.40 -27.52
C GLU A 369 20.38 -7.20 -26.76
N ASP A 370 19.61 -6.10 -26.68
CA ASP A 370 20.00 -4.90 -25.92
C ASP A 370 20.16 -5.22 -24.42
N LEU A 371 19.28 -6.08 -23.87
CA LEU A 371 19.34 -6.49 -22.48
C LEU A 371 20.52 -7.43 -22.19
N ILE A 372 20.88 -8.29 -23.14
CA ILE A 372 22.08 -9.13 -23.07
C ILE A 372 23.33 -8.24 -23.12
N GLU A 373 23.39 -7.26 -24.04
CA GLU A 373 24.49 -6.29 -24.09
C GLU A 373 24.54 -5.42 -22.82
N TRP A 374 23.39 -5.20 -22.15
CA TRP A 374 23.31 -4.54 -20.83
C TRP A 374 23.95 -5.35 -19.70
N GLY A 375 24.06 -6.68 -19.86
CA GLY A 375 24.73 -7.58 -18.91
C GLY A 375 23.85 -8.66 -18.29
N PHE A 376 22.62 -8.84 -18.77
CA PHE A 376 21.78 -9.94 -18.33
C PHE A 376 22.20 -11.28 -18.99
N MET A 377 22.00 -12.37 -18.25
CA MET A 377 22.20 -13.71 -18.79
C MET A 377 21.21 -14.00 -19.93
N PRO A 378 21.68 -14.53 -21.08
CA PRO A 378 20.80 -14.88 -22.20
C PRO A 378 19.68 -15.85 -21.81
N GLU A 379 19.96 -16.77 -20.90
CA GLU A 379 19.03 -17.79 -20.42
C GLU A 379 17.87 -17.16 -19.63
N LEU A 380 18.13 -16.11 -18.84
CA LEU A 380 17.11 -15.37 -18.10
C LEU A 380 16.25 -14.58 -19.08
N ILE A 381 16.89 -13.84 -19.99
CA ILE A 381 16.18 -13.02 -20.99
C ILE A 381 15.36 -13.89 -21.95
N GLY A 382 15.84 -15.07 -22.32
CA GLY A 382 15.10 -16.01 -23.15
C GLY A 382 13.80 -16.53 -22.52
N ARG A 383 13.67 -16.44 -21.18
CA ARG A 383 12.44 -16.79 -20.45
C ARG A 383 11.51 -15.60 -20.23
N ILE A 384 12.02 -14.38 -20.33
CA ILE A 384 11.23 -13.15 -20.23
C ILE A 384 10.72 -12.81 -21.62
N GLY A 385 9.50 -13.30 -21.94
CA GLY A 385 8.95 -13.17 -23.29
C GLY A 385 8.45 -11.78 -23.66
N ASN A 386 8.08 -10.94 -22.68
CA ASN A 386 7.44 -9.65 -22.91
C ASN A 386 8.22 -8.49 -22.30
N ILE A 387 8.62 -7.56 -23.15
CA ILE A 387 9.27 -6.31 -22.75
C ILE A 387 8.32 -5.15 -23.04
N CYS A 388 8.08 -4.30 -22.05
CA CYS A 388 7.21 -3.13 -22.20
C CYS A 388 7.89 -1.88 -21.63
N ALA A 389 7.96 -0.84 -22.43
CA ALA A 389 8.36 0.48 -21.96
C ALA A 389 7.16 1.24 -21.39
N LEU A 390 7.39 1.92 -20.29
CA LEU A 390 6.45 2.86 -19.68
C LEU A 390 6.72 4.27 -20.22
N ASN A 391 5.67 5.02 -20.43
CA ASN A 391 5.79 6.42 -20.84
C ASN A 391 6.44 7.26 -19.74
N SER A 392 7.30 8.18 -20.13
CA SER A 392 7.83 9.20 -19.24
C SER A 392 6.72 10.15 -18.77
N LEU A 393 6.81 10.62 -17.54
CA LEU A 393 5.87 11.61 -17.05
C LEU A 393 6.19 12.97 -17.68
N THR A 394 5.20 13.56 -18.35
CA THR A 394 5.21 14.95 -18.80
C THR A 394 4.39 15.81 -17.84
N PRO A 395 4.53 17.15 -17.83
CA PRO A 395 3.67 18.03 -17.05
C PRO A 395 2.18 17.78 -17.29
N ASP A 396 1.78 17.63 -18.55
CA ASP A 396 0.39 17.35 -18.93
C ASP A 396 -0.10 16.02 -18.39
N LEU A 397 0.76 14.99 -18.43
CA LEU A 397 0.40 13.68 -17.86
C LEU A 397 0.32 13.74 -16.34
N ILE A 398 1.20 14.47 -15.66
CA ILE A 398 1.13 14.68 -14.21
C ILE A 398 -0.18 15.40 -13.85
N TYR A 399 -0.56 16.44 -14.61
CA TYR A 399 -1.83 17.13 -14.46
C TYR A 399 -3.02 16.17 -14.64
N ALA A 400 -3.01 15.37 -15.72
CA ALA A 400 -4.05 14.38 -15.98
C ALA A 400 -4.18 13.32 -14.86
N ILE A 401 -3.07 12.87 -14.29
CA ILE A 401 -3.09 11.94 -13.15
C ILE A 401 -3.71 12.61 -11.92
N MET A 402 -3.39 13.89 -11.65
CA MET A 402 -3.96 14.62 -10.51
C MET A 402 -5.47 14.82 -10.63
N THR A 403 -6.00 14.97 -11.85
CA THR A 403 -7.40 15.35 -12.09
C THR A 403 -8.29 14.17 -12.47
N ASN A 404 -7.80 13.22 -13.24
CA ASN A 404 -8.63 12.18 -13.89
C ASN A 404 -8.53 10.81 -13.23
N ALA A 405 -7.47 10.53 -12.45
CA ALA A 405 -7.36 9.23 -11.80
C ALA A 405 -8.39 9.09 -10.67
N LYS A 406 -9.07 7.95 -10.58
CA LYS A 406 -9.84 7.60 -9.39
C LYS A 406 -8.90 7.47 -8.18
N ASP A 407 -9.35 7.82 -7.01
CA ASP A 407 -8.53 7.85 -5.77
C ASP A 407 -7.29 8.76 -5.93
N ASN A 408 -7.43 9.88 -6.65
CA ASN A 408 -6.31 10.80 -6.86
C ASN A 408 -5.92 11.54 -5.57
N VAL A 409 -4.69 12.07 -5.56
CA VAL A 409 -4.14 12.72 -4.38
C VAL A 409 -4.90 14.00 -3.99
N LEU A 410 -5.49 14.72 -4.96
CA LEU A 410 -6.26 15.94 -4.70
C LEU A 410 -7.52 15.61 -3.90
N GLN A 411 -8.24 14.55 -4.30
CA GLN A 411 -9.46 14.14 -3.62
C GLN A 411 -9.18 13.80 -2.15
N SER A 412 -8.07 13.15 -1.86
CA SER A 412 -7.69 12.85 -0.47
C SER A 412 -7.48 14.12 0.37
N HIS A 413 -6.91 15.18 -0.21
CA HIS A 413 -6.74 16.46 0.48
C HIS A 413 -8.08 17.20 0.64
N ILE A 414 -8.94 17.18 -0.39
CA ILE A 414 -10.28 17.76 -0.36
C ILE A 414 -11.12 17.07 0.74
N ASP A 415 -11.17 15.74 0.72
CA ASP A 415 -11.93 14.95 1.70
C ASP A 415 -11.42 15.18 3.14
N TYR A 416 -10.10 15.34 3.31
CA TYR A 416 -9.53 15.68 4.61
C TYR A 416 -9.98 17.07 5.08
N CYS A 417 -9.94 18.07 4.21
CA CYS A 417 -10.39 19.44 4.56
C CYS A 417 -11.89 19.51 4.83
N HIS A 418 -12.72 18.75 4.11
CA HIS A 418 -14.15 18.66 4.34
C HIS A 418 -14.50 18.22 5.77
N GLN A 419 -13.67 17.37 6.41
CA GLN A 419 -13.87 16.96 7.81
C GLN A 419 -13.78 18.15 8.79
N TYR A 420 -13.15 19.25 8.36
CA TYR A 420 -13.00 20.50 9.12
C TYR A 420 -13.86 21.63 8.58
N ASN A 421 -14.91 21.31 7.79
CA ASN A 421 -15.80 22.27 7.14
C ASN A 421 -15.07 23.26 6.19
N ILE A 422 -14.01 22.81 5.54
CA ILE A 422 -13.27 23.57 4.54
C ILE A 422 -13.44 22.88 3.19
N ASP A 423 -13.94 23.63 2.22
CA ASP A 423 -14.11 23.22 0.84
C ASP A 423 -12.99 23.82 -0.02
N LEU A 424 -12.09 22.93 -0.53
CA LEU A 424 -10.93 23.34 -1.33
C LEU A 424 -11.26 23.32 -2.81
N HIS A 425 -11.10 24.47 -3.46
CA HIS A 425 -11.21 24.60 -4.90
C HIS A 425 -9.86 24.95 -5.53
N PHE A 426 -9.37 24.05 -6.38
CA PHE A 426 -8.14 24.27 -7.13
C PHE A 426 -8.45 24.83 -8.51
N THR A 427 -7.76 25.90 -8.92
CA THR A 427 -7.82 26.36 -10.30
C THR A 427 -6.93 25.49 -11.20
N SER A 428 -7.25 25.42 -12.48
CA SER A 428 -6.49 24.67 -13.48
C SER A 428 -5.03 25.15 -13.55
N GLU A 429 -4.81 26.46 -13.46
CA GLU A 429 -3.49 27.10 -13.50
C GLU A 429 -2.65 26.72 -12.27
N ALA A 430 -3.26 26.64 -11.09
CA ALA A 430 -2.60 26.19 -9.87
C ALA A 430 -2.11 24.75 -10.00
N LEU A 431 -2.94 23.85 -10.55
CA LEU A 431 -2.60 22.45 -10.77
C LEU A 431 -1.51 22.29 -11.84
N HIS A 432 -1.53 23.06 -12.91
CA HIS A 432 -0.44 23.08 -13.90
C HIS A 432 0.88 23.51 -13.27
N LEU A 433 0.86 24.52 -12.40
CA LEU A 433 2.07 24.99 -11.74
C LEU A 433 2.68 23.90 -10.82
N ILE A 434 1.83 23.12 -10.12
CA ILE A 434 2.26 21.98 -9.31
C ILE A 434 2.84 20.89 -10.20
N ALA A 435 2.20 20.60 -11.34
CA ALA A 435 2.67 19.60 -12.30
C ALA A 435 4.05 19.96 -12.88
N ASP A 436 4.25 21.23 -13.26
CA ASP A 436 5.52 21.75 -13.74
C ASP A 436 6.62 21.67 -12.67
N ALA A 437 6.31 22.04 -11.44
CA ALA A 437 7.25 21.96 -10.32
C ALA A 437 7.64 20.50 -10.02
N ALA A 438 6.68 19.58 -10.05
CA ALA A 438 6.93 18.16 -9.86
C ALA A 438 7.81 17.59 -10.98
N TYR A 439 7.54 17.94 -12.23
CA TYR A 439 8.33 17.52 -13.38
C TYR A 439 9.78 18.04 -13.30
N LYS A 440 9.96 19.33 -13.03
CA LYS A 440 11.28 19.96 -12.89
C LYS A 440 12.15 19.35 -11.79
N SER A 441 11.52 18.78 -10.77
CA SER A 441 12.25 18.13 -9.67
C SER A 441 12.95 16.81 -10.07
N GLY A 442 12.56 16.20 -11.19
CA GLY A 442 13.07 14.89 -11.63
C GLY A 442 12.57 13.69 -10.79
N LEU A 443 11.77 13.93 -9.75
CA LEU A 443 11.26 12.86 -8.84
C LEU A 443 9.92 12.27 -9.31
N GLY A 444 9.38 12.75 -10.43
CA GLY A 444 8.13 12.31 -11.01
C GLY A 444 6.92 12.56 -10.09
N PHE A 445 5.90 11.72 -10.18
CA PHE A 445 4.65 11.89 -9.44
C PHE A 445 4.81 11.77 -7.91
N ARG A 446 5.89 11.15 -7.41
CA ARG A 446 6.17 11.10 -5.95
C ARG A 446 6.26 12.49 -5.33
N ASN A 447 6.81 13.45 -6.09
CA ASN A 447 6.96 14.82 -5.60
C ASN A 447 5.63 15.59 -5.53
N VAL A 448 4.62 15.22 -6.31
CA VAL A 448 3.29 15.86 -6.28
C VAL A 448 2.70 15.80 -4.88
N LYS A 449 2.71 14.64 -4.22
CA LYS A 449 2.20 14.49 -2.84
C LYS A 449 2.93 15.41 -1.87
N THR A 450 4.24 15.48 -2.00
CA THR A 450 5.08 16.34 -1.15
C THR A 450 4.78 17.82 -1.37
N LEU A 451 4.67 18.25 -2.62
CA LEU A 451 4.37 19.63 -2.99
C LEU A 451 2.97 20.04 -2.50
N LEU A 452 1.95 19.22 -2.76
CA LEU A 452 0.59 19.46 -2.28
C LEU A 452 0.54 19.59 -0.76
N SER A 453 1.12 18.63 -0.03
CA SER A 453 1.15 18.70 1.44
C SER A 453 1.84 19.96 1.94
N LYS A 454 2.98 20.34 1.36
CA LYS A 454 3.70 21.55 1.75
C LYS A 454 2.93 22.82 1.42
N CYS A 455 2.32 22.91 0.24
CA CYS A 455 1.53 24.07 -0.17
C CYS A 455 0.27 24.24 0.70
N LEU A 456 -0.35 23.14 1.13
CA LEU A 456 -1.57 23.16 1.93
C LEU A 456 -1.32 23.26 3.45
N ASN A 457 -0.07 23.08 3.91
CA ASN A 457 0.29 23.19 5.33
C ASN A 457 -0.24 24.47 6.02
N PRO A 458 -0.19 25.68 5.42
CA PRO A 458 -0.74 26.87 6.08
C PRO A 458 -2.24 26.76 6.36
N ILE A 459 -2.98 26.09 5.47
CA ILE A 459 -4.42 25.86 5.63
C ILE A 459 -4.64 24.86 6.77
N TYR A 460 -3.88 23.75 6.80
CA TYR A 460 -3.98 22.75 7.86
C TYR A 460 -3.62 23.29 9.23
N TYR A 461 -2.68 24.22 9.30
CA TYR A 461 -2.27 24.85 10.56
C TYR A 461 -3.37 25.70 11.19
N GLU A 462 -4.29 26.24 10.37
CA GLU A 462 -5.40 27.07 10.81
C GLU A 462 -6.66 26.24 11.16
N PHE A 463 -6.62 24.92 11.02
CA PHE A 463 -7.77 24.07 11.39
C PHE A 463 -8.08 24.22 12.88
N ARG A 464 -9.39 24.41 13.18
CA ARG A 464 -9.89 24.55 14.54
C ARG A 464 -10.56 23.25 14.98
N ASP A 465 -10.39 22.90 16.24
CA ASP A 465 -10.94 21.67 16.85
C ASP A 465 -12.50 21.67 17.01
N GLU A 466 -13.20 22.69 16.53
CA GLU A 466 -14.67 22.80 16.62
C GLU A 466 -15.37 22.74 15.26
N PRO A 467 -15.37 21.62 14.53
CA PRO A 467 -15.99 21.54 13.20
C PRO A 467 -17.53 21.65 13.24
N ALA A 468 -18.16 21.33 14.38
CA ALA A 468 -19.62 21.21 14.45
C ALA A 468 -20.41 22.55 14.48
N LYS A 469 -19.73 23.69 14.61
CA LYS A 469 -20.39 25.00 14.78
C LYS A 469 -20.06 26.02 13.70
N THR A 470 -19.16 25.69 12.77
CA THR A 470 -18.70 26.66 11.74
C THR A 470 -19.40 26.37 10.42
N ALA A 471 -19.88 27.41 9.72
CA ALA A 471 -20.34 27.27 8.34
C ALA A 471 -19.18 26.81 7.46
N MET A 472 -19.47 26.00 6.41
CA MET A 472 -18.47 25.55 5.44
C MET A 472 -17.77 26.77 4.83
N GLN A 473 -16.44 26.78 4.90
CA GLN A 473 -15.60 27.85 4.40
C GLN A 473 -14.97 27.41 3.07
N THR A 474 -15.22 28.13 2.00
CA THR A 474 -14.60 27.87 0.69
C THR A 474 -13.22 28.53 0.63
N VAL A 475 -12.20 27.76 0.29
CA VAL A 475 -10.83 28.22 0.09
C VAL A 475 -10.42 27.98 -1.36
N ASN A 476 -10.16 29.05 -2.11
CA ASN A 476 -9.71 28.96 -3.48
C ASN A 476 -8.18 28.87 -3.53
N ILE A 477 -7.68 27.83 -4.15
CA ILE A 477 -6.25 27.60 -4.37
C ILE A 477 -5.95 28.01 -5.82
N ASP A 478 -5.53 29.24 -5.98
CA ASP A 478 -5.14 29.80 -7.28
C ASP A 478 -3.64 29.74 -7.55
N GLN A 479 -3.26 30.18 -8.73
CA GLN A 479 -1.86 30.19 -9.17
C GLN A 479 -0.97 31.03 -8.25
N ASP A 480 -1.45 32.18 -7.77
CA ASP A 480 -0.67 33.08 -6.93
C ASP A 480 -0.41 32.46 -5.56
N PHE A 481 -1.42 31.79 -4.99
CA PHE A 481 -1.26 31.03 -3.76
C PHE A 481 -0.16 29.98 -3.90
N ILE A 482 -0.21 29.13 -4.95
CA ILE A 482 0.77 28.07 -5.16
C ILE A 482 2.16 28.67 -5.46
N ALA A 483 2.27 29.70 -6.29
CA ALA A 483 3.53 30.36 -6.59
C ALA A 483 4.22 30.92 -5.35
N LYS A 484 3.44 31.53 -4.44
CA LYS A 484 3.94 32.03 -3.15
C LYS A 484 4.49 30.89 -2.29
N GLN A 485 3.75 29.79 -2.18
CA GLN A 485 4.19 28.63 -1.39
C GLN A 485 5.44 27.99 -1.97
N LEU A 486 5.50 27.79 -3.29
CA LEU A 486 6.68 27.23 -3.97
C LEU A 486 7.92 28.13 -3.80
N ASN A 487 7.79 29.44 -3.87
CA ASN A 487 8.88 30.39 -3.65
C ASN A 487 9.39 30.38 -2.20
N LEU A 488 8.54 30.09 -1.22
CA LEU A 488 8.96 29.90 0.18
C LEU A 488 9.73 28.59 0.39
N LEU A 489 9.49 27.58 -0.46
CA LEU A 489 10.15 26.27 -0.40
C LEU A 489 11.55 26.27 -1.07
N THR A 490 11.84 27.25 -1.92
CA THR A 490 13.12 27.39 -2.64
C THR A 490 14.12 28.29 -1.94
N LYS A 491 13.73 28.95 -0.88
CA LYS A 491 14.57 29.73 0.05
C LYS A 491 14.94 28.90 1.28
#